data_7214becf4040cd7ec2b76294b45629fa
#
_entry.id   7214becf4040cd7ec2b76294b45629fa
#
_cell.length_a   1.000
_cell.length_b   1.000
_cell.length_c   1.000
_cell.angle_alpha   90.00
_cell.angle_beta   90.00
_cell.angle_gamma   90.00
#
_symmetry.space_group_name_H-M   'P 1'
#
loop_
_entity.id
_entity.type
_entity.pdbx_description
1 polymer ?
#
loop_
_entity_poly.entity_id
_entity_poly.type
_entity_poly.pdbx_seq_one_letter_code
_entity_poly.pdbx_strand_id
1 'polypeptide(L)' 'MRYIDLDGPDGNAFFLLGQAQQWSRDLGLDGKKILEEMKAGDYVNLCRVFNRYFGVVAQLTTEDEELENSINAGIV' A
#
# COMPACT_ATOMS: atom_id res chain seq x y z
N MET A 1 9.38 -0.85 -12.32
CA MET A 1 8.56 -0.41 -11.19
C MET A 1 7.14 -0.15 -11.65
N ARG A 2 6.17 -0.58 -10.87
CA ARG A 2 4.77 -0.35 -11.17
C ARG A 2 4.26 0.90 -10.44
N TYR A 3 3.42 1.68 -11.11
CA TYR A 3 2.77 2.84 -10.52
C TYR A 3 1.31 2.51 -10.25
N ILE A 4 0.84 2.80 -9.05
CA ILE A 4 -0.55 2.59 -8.65
C ILE A 4 -1.18 3.95 -8.36
N ASP A 5 -2.16 4.33 -9.16
CA ASP A 5 -2.87 5.59 -9.02
C ASP A 5 -3.98 5.44 -7.98
N LEU A 6 -3.79 6.03 -6.81
CA LEU A 6 -4.76 5.95 -5.72
C LEU A 6 -6.04 6.75 -6.02
N ASP A 7 -5.99 7.65 -6.99
CA ASP A 7 -7.17 8.44 -7.37
C ASP A 7 -8.05 7.72 -8.39
N GLY A 8 -7.57 6.61 -8.94
CA GLY A 8 -8.28 5.79 -9.90
C GLY A 8 -8.84 4.52 -9.27
N PRO A 9 -9.34 3.58 -10.11
CA PRO A 9 -9.92 2.31 -9.64
C PRO A 9 -8.94 1.48 -8.81
N ASP A 10 -7.64 1.56 -9.08
CA ASP A 10 -6.63 0.79 -8.39
C ASP A 10 -6.36 1.32 -6.97
N GLY A 11 -6.92 2.47 -6.62
CA GLY A 11 -6.86 2.99 -5.25
C GLY A 11 -7.84 2.32 -4.30
N ASN A 12 -8.64 1.38 -4.77
CA ASN A 12 -9.58 0.63 -3.96
C ASN A 12 -8.84 -0.23 -2.93
N ALA A 13 -9.32 -0.22 -1.68
CA ALA A 13 -8.70 -0.98 -0.60
C ALA A 13 -8.61 -2.47 -0.92
N PHE A 14 -9.64 -3.04 -1.54
CA PHE A 14 -9.63 -4.46 -1.89
C PHE A 14 -8.60 -4.78 -2.95
N PHE A 15 -8.40 -3.87 -3.91
CA PHE A 15 -7.35 -4.05 -4.90
C PHE A 15 -5.97 -4.08 -4.23
N LEU A 16 -5.71 -3.11 -3.34
CA LEU A 16 -4.42 -3.02 -2.65
C LEU A 16 -4.17 -4.24 -1.75
N LEU A 17 -5.20 -4.70 -1.06
CA LEU A 17 -5.09 -5.91 -0.23
C LEU A 17 -4.79 -7.15 -1.07
N GLY A 18 -5.47 -7.29 -2.20
CA GLY A 18 -5.22 -8.41 -3.12
C GLY A 18 -3.82 -8.38 -3.70
N GLN A 19 -3.36 -7.20 -4.08
CA GLN A 19 -2.03 -7.02 -4.63
C GLN A 19 -0.96 -7.32 -3.58
N ALA A 20 -1.19 -6.88 -2.34
CA ALA A 20 -0.29 -7.17 -1.23
C ALA A 20 -0.18 -8.67 -0.97
N GLN A 21 -1.30 -9.38 -1.05
CA GLN A 21 -1.31 -10.82 -0.86
C GLN A 21 -0.49 -11.52 -1.93
N GLN A 22 -0.68 -11.12 -3.18
CA GLN A 22 0.05 -11.72 -4.31
C GLN A 22 1.55 -11.45 -4.20
N TRP A 23 1.94 -10.20 -3.97
CA TRP A 23 3.35 -9.82 -3.91
C TRP A 23 4.05 -10.37 -2.69
N SER A 24 3.33 -10.50 -1.57
CA SER A 24 3.89 -11.16 -0.38
C SER A 24 4.30 -12.59 -0.70
N ARG A 25 3.46 -13.30 -1.45
CA ARG A 25 3.75 -14.66 -1.88
C ARG A 25 4.94 -14.69 -2.81
N ASP A 26 4.97 -13.77 -3.79
CA ASP A 26 6.04 -13.71 -4.78
C ASP A 26 7.39 -13.36 -4.16
N LEU A 27 7.38 -12.50 -3.12
CA LEU A 27 8.60 -12.03 -2.47
C LEU A 27 8.98 -12.85 -1.24
N GLY A 28 8.20 -13.86 -0.89
CA GLY A 28 8.47 -14.69 0.27
C GLY A 28 8.23 -14.00 1.61
N LEU A 29 7.31 -13.04 1.65
CA LEU A 29 6.98 -12.31 2.86
C LEU A 29 5.78 -12.93 3.57
N ASP A 30 5.60 -12.59 4.85
CA ASP A 30 4.46 -13.04 5.64
C ASP A 30 3.22 -12.23 5.28
N GLY A 31 2.48 -12.69 4.27
CA GLY A 31 1.31 -12.01 3.75
C GLY A 31 0.20 -11.83 4.79
N LYS A 32 0.00 -12.82 5.65
CA LYS A 32 -1.04 -12.74 6.68
C LYS A 32 -0.76 -11.58 7.63
N LYS A 33 0.48 -11.46 8.09
CA LYS A 33 0.89 -10.38 8.98
C LYS A 33 0.73 -9.02 8.30
N ILE A 34 1.16 -8.92 7.04
CA ILE A 34 1.08 -7.67 6.29
C ILE A 34 -0.38 -7.25 6.11
N LEU A 35 -1.25 -8.18 5.73
CA LEU A 35 -2.67 -7.87 5.56
C LEU A 35 -3.32 -7.45 6.87
N GLU A 36 -2.96 -8.07 7.98
CA GLU A 36 -3.47 -7.67 9.29
C GLU A 36 -3.03 -6.24 9.64
N GLU A 37 -1.78 -5.89 9.37
CA GLU A 37 -1.29 -4.54 9.60
C GLU A 37 -2.01 -3.53 8.73
N MET A 38 -2.26 -3.86 7.45
CA MET A 38 -2.98 -2.99 6.54
C MET A 38 -4.41 -2.70 7.00
N LYS A 39 -5.05 -3.69 7.60
CA LYS A 39 -6.43 -3.57 8.07
C LYS A 39 -6.56 -2.99 9.47
N ALA A 40 -5.46 -2.76 10.16
CA ALA A 40 -5.47 -2.35 11.57
C ALA A 40 -5.89 -0.90 11.79
N GLY A 41 -6.05 -0.12 10.72
CA GLY A 41 -6.44 1.28 10.81
C GLY A 41 -7.27 1.71 9.62
N ASP A 42 -7.18 2.98 9.27
CA ASP A 42 -7.94 3.55 8.16
C ASP A 42 -7.21 3.34 6.82
N TYR A 43 -7.75 3.98 5.77
CA TYR A 43 -7.20 3.89 4.43
C TYR A 43 -5.76 4.43 4.36
N VAL A 44 -5.47 5.50 5.09
CA VAL A 44 -4.12 6.05 5.14
C VAL A 44 -3.15 5.02 5.72
N ASN A 45 -3.55 4.35 6.80
CA ASN A 45 -2.74 3.29 7.39
C ASN A 45 -2.52 2.15 6.39
N LEU A 46 -3.57 1.76 5.68
CA LEU A 46 -3.48 0.71 4.67
C LEU A 46 -2.42 1.04 3.62
N CYS A 47 -2.45 2.27 3.10
CA CYS A 47 -1.49 2.74 2.10
C CYS A 47 -0.07 2.85 2.67
N ARG A 48 0.07 3.30 3.92
CA ARG A 48 1.38 3.42 4.57
C ARG A 48 2.03 2.05 4.74
N VAL A 49 1.27 1.07 5.19
CA VAL A 49 1.77 -0.29 5.37
C VAL A 49 2.15 -0.89 4.01
N PHE A 50 1.26 -0.74 3.02
CA PHE A 50 1.54 -1.20 1.66
C PHE A 50 2.84 -0.61 1.13
N ASN A 51 3.02 0.69 1.29
CA ASN A 51 4.21 1.38 0.82
C ASN A 51 5.48 0.90 1.55
N ARG A 52 5.36 0.62 2.83
CA ARG A 52 6.49 0.13 3.62
C ARG A 52 7.03 -1.19 3.10
N TYR A 53 6.14 -2.13 2.78
CA TYR A 53 6.55 -3.45 2.34
C TYR A 53 6.81 -3.54 0.84
N PHE A 54 6.10 -2.76 0.04
CA PHE A 54 6.11 -2.90 -1.42
C PHE A 54 6.63 -1.67 -2.15
N GLY A 55 7.14 -0.68 -1.45
CA GLY A 55 7.70 0.52 -2.06
C GLY A 55 8.88 0.25 -3.00
N VAL A 56 9.52 -0.90 -2.83
CA VAL A 56 10.64 -1.30 -3.70
C VAL A 56 10.17 -1.81 -5.07
N VAL A 57 8.90 -2.23 -5.18
CA VAL A 57 8.37 -2.78 -6.44
C VAL A 57 7.24 -1.93 -7.02
N ALA A 58 6.65 -1.04 -6.25
CA ALA A 58 5.54 -0.21 -6.69
C ALA A 58 5.57 1.15 -6.02
N GLN A 59 5.14 2.17 -6.75
CA GLN A 59 5.00 3.51 -6.22
C GLN A 59 3.53 3.90 -6.23
N LEU A 60 3.03 4.33 -5.07
CA LEU A 60 1.67 4.86 -4.95
C LEU A 60 1.69 6.32 -5.40
N THR A 61 0.74 6.70 -6.25
CA THR A 61 0.63 8.07 -6.73
C THR A 61 -0.75 8.63 -6.41
N THR A 62 -0.81 9.91 -6.11
CA THR A 62 -2.05 10.62 -5.86
C THR A 62 -1.83 12.11 -6.05
N GLU A 63 -2.87 12.83 -6.49
CA GLU A 63 -2.83 14.30 -6.56
C GLU A 63 -3.25 14.94 -5.24
N ASP A 64 -3.78 14.13 -4.30
CA ASP A 64 -4.14 14.60 -2.96
C ASP A 64 -2.87 14.76 -2.13
N GLU A 65 -2.41 16.00 -1.97
CA GLU A 65 -1.17 16.30 -1.26
C GLU A 65 -1.22 15.85 0.20
N GLU A 66 -2.39 15.95 0.84
CA GLU A 66 -2.54 15.56 2.23
C GLU A 66 -2.37 14.06 2.39
N LEU A 67 -2.97 13.29 1.47
CA LEU A 67 -2.82 11.84 1.46
C LEU A 67 -1.37 11.45 1.19
N GLU A 68 -0.74 12.07 0.20
CA GLU A 68 0.66 11.81 -0.13
C GLU A 68 1.58 12.06 1.06
N ASN A 69 1.40 13.20 1.73
CA ASN A 69 2.20 13.55 2.90
C ASN A 69 1.98 12.56 4.05
N SER A 70 0.74 12.14 4.26
CA SER A 70 0.40 11.19 5.31
C SER A 70 1.03 9.82 5.06
N ILE A 71 1.04 9.37 3.80
CA ILE A 71 1.68 8.10 3.43
C ILE A 71 3.19 8.20 3.64
N ASN A 72 3.80 9.28 3.16
CA ASN A 72 5.24 9.45 3.23
C ASN A 72 5.74 9.66 4.66
N ALA A 73 4.93 10.22 5.54
CA ALA A 73 5.29 10.42 6.94
C ALA A 73 5.56 9.11 7.67
N GLY A 74 5.08 7.98 7.14
CA GLY A 74 5.32 6.67 7.73
C GLY A 74 6.62 6.02 7.30
N ILE A 75 7.42 6.67 6.47
CA ILE A 75 8.62 6.07 5.88
C ILE A 75 9.90 6.43 6.64
N VAL A 76 9.83 7.32 7.56
CA VAL A 76 11.01 7.81 8.28
C VAL A 76 11.63 6.71 9.15
#